data_c59fa9051aeb1a8a79354e9d5696fd92
#
_entry.id   c59fa9051aeb1a8a79354e9d5696fd92
#
_cell.length_a   1.000
_cell.length_b   1.000
_cell.length_c   1.000
_cell.angle_alpha   90.00
_cell.angle_beta   90.00
_cell.angle_gamma   90.00
#
_symmetry.space_group_name_H-M   'P 1'
#
loop_
_entity.id
_entity.type
_entity.pdbx_description
1 polymer ?
#
loop_
_entity_poly.entity_id
_entity_poly.type
_entity_poly.pdbx_seq_one_letter_code
_entity_poly.pdbx_strand_id
1 'polypeptide(L)'
;MQDKYNHTEVERAAQAAWTQADAYRVVEHAKDTKGSPKQKYYACSMLPYPSGKLHMGHVRNYTINDMLTRHLRMKGYNVLMPMGWDAFGLPAENAALKNGVPPAKWTYENIAYMKKQMQAMGLAIDWSREVATCDASYYKWNQWLFLKMLEKGIAYRKTQVVNWDPEDQTVLANEQVIDGRGWRTGALVEKREIPGYYLNITHYAQELLDHVQVGNDKATLTGWPDKVRLMQENWIGKSEGVRFAFTHDIRDASGALIQDGRMYVFTTRADTVMGVTFCAVAPEHPLAMHAASGNAALGAFIEECKAGGTTEAELAVKDKLGMPTGLFVKHPLTGESVAVWVGNYVLMSYGDGAVMGVPAHDERDFAFALKYALPIKPVVAIFSSGKAAPTSGTPGSSYASSKSSPGAPVAGASLSLKETSRKESVGEPFAFDDAVWQDW
;
A
#
# COMPACT_ATOMS: atom_id res chain seq x y z
N MET A 1 -57.06 -17.03 -14.58
CA MET A 1 -55.58 -17.13 -14.44
C MET A 1 -55.00 -16.53 -15.70
N GLN A 2 -54.00 -15.65 -15.60
CA GLN A 2 -53.29 -15.17 -16.79
C GLN A 2 -52.43 -16.34 -17.30
N ASP A 3 -52.47 -16.58 -18.62
CA ASP A 3 -51.78 -17.72 -19.27
C ASP A 3 -50.24 -17.56 -19.26
N LYS A 4 -49.75 -16.37 -18.91
CA LYS A 4 -48.31 -16.10 -18.76
C LYS A 4 -48.05 -15.28 -17.51
N TYR A 5 -47.01 -15.69 -16.74
CA TYR A 5 -46.50 -14.94 -15.60
C TYR A 5 -45.88 -13.62 -16.08
N ASN A 6 -46.47 -12.47 -15.65
CA ASN A 6 -45.92 -11.16 -15.92
C ASN A 6 -45.12 -10.67 -14.71
N HIS A 7 -43.79 -10.93 -14.74
CA HIS A 7 -42.87 -10.58 -13.65
C HIS A 7 -42.91 -9.08 -13.33
N THR A 8 -42.98 -8.22 -14.34
CA THR A 8 -42.95 -6.77 -14.16
C THR A 8 -44.16 -6.26 -13.37
N GLU A 9 -45.37 -6.79 -13.64
CA GLU A 9 -46.57 -6.43 -12.89
C GLU A 9 -46.54 -6.92 -11.44
N VAL A 10 -46.10 -8.15 -11.24
CA VAL A 10 -45.94 -8.77 -9.91
C VAL A 10 -44.92 -8.01 -9.06
N GLU A 11 -43.76 -7.69 -9.62
CA GLU A 11 -42.70 -6.95 -8.95
C GLU A 11 -43.16 -5.53 -8.55
N ARG A 12 -43.81 -4.80 -9.46
CA ARG A 12 -44.36 -3.46 -9.16
C ARG A 12 -45.43 -3.51 -8.08
N ALA A 13 -46.34 -4.46 -8.15
CA ALA A 13 -47.38 -4.63 -7.14
C ALA A 13 -46.76 -4.95 -5.75
N ALA A 14 -45.78 -5.85 -5.69
CA ALA A 14 -45.08 -6.19 -4.46
C ALA A 14 -44.32 -4.96 -3.89
N GLN A 15 -43.57 -4.24 -4.70
CA GLN A 15 -42.83 -3.07 -4.26
C GLN A 15 -43.76 -1.95 -3.77
N ALA A 16 -44.90 -1.75 -4.44
CA ALA A 16 -45.92 -0.79 -4.00
C ALA A 16 -46.50 -1.18 -2.64
N ALA A 17 -46.82 -2.47 -2.43
CA ALA A 17 -47.32 -2.98 -1.17
C ALA A 17 -46.30 -2.83 -0.03
N TRP A 18 -45.02 -3.12 -0.29
CA TRP A 18 -43.92 -2.93 0.70
C TRP A 18 -43.71 -1.48 1.07
N THR A 19 -43.80 -0.58 0.09
CA THR A 19 -43.68 0.88 0.33
C THR A 19 -44.88 1.38 1.17
N GLN A 20 -46.10 0.98 0.81
CA GLN A 20 -47.32 1.35 1.54
C GLN A 20 -47.30 0.83 3.00
N ALA A 21 -46.82 -0.37 3.22
CA ALA A 21 -46.74 -0.99 4.53
C ALA A 21 -45.48 -0.53 5.34
N ASP A 22 -44.62 0.28 4.76
CA ASP A 22 -43.31 0.65 5.33
C ASP A 22 -42.51 -0.61 5.85
N ALA A 23 -42.56 -1.67 5.01
CA ALA A 23 -42.26 -3.04 5.43
C ALA A 23 -40.82 -3.25 5.93
N TYR A 24 -39.88 -2.38 5.55
CA TYR A 24 -38.46 -2.52 5.85
C TYR A 24 -37.95 -1.52 6.89
N ARG A 25 -38.84 -0.62 7.35
CA ARG A 25 -38.47 0.34 8.39
C ARG A 25 -38.17 -0.35 9.70
N VAL A 26 -37.01 -0.04 10.28
CA VAL A 26 -36.63 -0.54 11.59
C VAL A 26 -37.29 0.30 12.69
N VAL A 27 -37.82 -0.34 13.71
CA VAL A 27 -38.34 0.31 14.90
C VAL A 27 -37.36 0.07 16.06
N GLU A 28 -36.83 1.15 16.63
CA GLU A 28 -35.98 1.06 17.82
C GLU A 28 -36.78 0.42 18.96
N HIS A 29 -36.13 -0.45 19.69
CA HIS A 29 -36.77 -1.17 20.81
C HIS A 29 -38.01 -2.03 20.44
N ALA A 30 -38.07 -2.53 19.19
CA ALA A 30 -39.13 -3.42 18.75
C ALA A 30 -39.24 -4.65 19.67
N LYS A 31 -40.48 -5.01 20.00
CA LYS A 31 -40.83 -6.18 20.83
C LYS A 31 -41.52 -7.24 19.96
N ASP A 32 -41.39 -8.50 20.39
CA ASP A 32 -42.13 -9.61 19.81
C ASP A 32 -43.59 -9.65 20.35
N THR A 33 -44.36 -10.63 19.89
CA THR A 33 -45.76 -10.81 20.30
C THR A 33 -45.93 -11.14 21.79
N LYS A 34 -44.84 -11.53 22.49
CA LYS A 34 -44.80 -11.81 23.91
C LYS A 34 -44.33 -10.62 24.74
N GLY A 35 -44.02 -9.48 24.10
CA GLY A 35 -43.52 -8.29 24.77
C GLY A 35 -42.02 -8.28 25.01
N SER A 36 -41.29 -9.33 24.60
CA SER A 36 -39.83 -9.40 24.72
C SER A 36 -39.12 -8.60 23.62
N PRO A 37 -37.92 -7.98 23.90
CA PRO A 37 -37.17 -7.30 22.90
C PRO A 37 -36.79 -8.25 21.73
N LYS A 38 -37.05 -7.84 20.50
CA LYS A 38 -36.59 -8.60 19.33
C LYS A 38 -35.06 -8.60 19.25
N GLN A 39 -34.49 -9.75 18.87
CA GLN A 39 -33.06 -9.84 18.58
C GLN A 39 -32.72 -8.90 17.41
N LYS A 40 -31.69 -8.09 17.60
CA LYS A 40 -31.27 -7.08 16.61
C LYS A 40 -30.25 -7.68 15.65
N TYR A 41 -30.29 -7.23 14.41
CA TYR A 41 -29.28 -7.51 13.41
C TYR A 41 -29.01 -6.25 12.58
N TYR A 42 -27.73 -5.91 12.45
CA TYR A 42 -27.27 -4.79 11.62
C TYR A 42 -26.64 -5.34 10.34
N ALA A 43 -27.31 -5.12 9.21
CA ALA A 43 -26.88 -5.56 7.90
C ALA A 43 -26.15 -4.42 7.19
N CYS A 44 -24.85 -4.34 7.41
CA CYS A 44 -24.00 -3.31 6.82
C CYS A 44 -23.51 -3.73 5.44
N SER A 45 -23.91 -2.98 4.41
CA SER A 45 -23.33 -3.05 3.06
C SER A 45 -22.36 -1.89 2.88
N MET A 46 -21.35 -2.08 2.03
CA MET A 46 -20.47 -0.99 1.62
C MET A 46 -21.30 0.06 0.87
N LEU A 47 -21.18 1.33 1.27
CA LEU A 47 -21.85 2.44 0.61
C LEU A 47 -21.27 2.61 -0.80
N PRO A 48 -22.10 2.66 -1.86
CA PRO A 48 -21.61 2.86 -3.22
C PRO A 48 -21.14 4.28 -3.43
N TYR A 49 -20.18 4.43 -4.34
CA TYR A 49 -19.71 5.73 -4.79
C TYR A 49 -20.62 6.25 -5.91
N PRO A 50 -21.22 7.45 -5.80
CA PRO A 50 -22.19 7.94 -6.78
C PRO A 50 -21.51 8.60 -8.00
N SER A 51 -20.68 7.86 -8.72
CA SER A 51 -19.97 8.34 -9.90
C SER A 51 -20.59 7.93 -11.23
N GLY A 52 -21.76 7.28 -11.22
CA GLY A 52 -22.43 6.82 -12.45
C GLY A 52 -23.61 5.92 -12.17
N LYS A 53 -23.61 4.71 -12.77
CA LYS A 53 -24.67 3.71 -12.66
C LYS A 53 -24.22 2.56 -11.75
N LEU A 54 -25.18 1.80 -11.21
CA LEU A 54 -24.88 0.52 -10.59
C LEU A 54 -24.30 -0.44 -11.63
N HIS A 55 -23.30 -1.23 -11.23
CA HIS A 55 -22.73 -2.32 -12.01
C HIS A 55 -23.00 -3.68 -11.33
N MET A 56 -22.68 -4.78 -11.99
CA MET A 56 -22.95 -6.12 -11.48
C MET A 56 -22.31 -6.43 -10.13
N GLY A 57 -21.18 -5.82 -9.78
CA GLY A 57 -20.59 -5.92 -8.45
C GLY A 57 -21.51 -5.38 -7.35
N HIS A 58 -22.16 -4.24 -7.57
CA HIS A 58 -23.19 -3.70 -6.67
C HIS A 58 -24.39 -4.63 -6.56
N VAL A 59 -24.90 -5.11 -7.70
CA VAL A 59 -26.03 -6.06 -7.74
C VAL A 59 -25.73 -7.29 -6.90
N ARG A 60 -24.57 -7.91 -7.12
CA ARG A 60 -24.13 -9.10 -6.37
C ARG A 60 -24.10 -8.82 -4.86
N ASN A 61 -23.36 -7.79 -4.44
CA ASN A 61 -23.15 -7.53 -3.01
C ASN A 61 -24.47 -7.21 -2.29
N TYR A 62 -25.30 -6.34 -2.89
CA TYR A 62 -26.55 -5.93 -2.24
C TYR A 62 -27.60 -7.03 -2.26
N THR A 63 -27.66 -7.87 -3.29
CA THR A 63 -28.58 -9.01 -3.33
C THR A 63 -28.23 -10.07 -2.29
N ILE A 64 -26.92 -10.36 -2.07
CA ILE A 64 -26.48 -11.29 -1.04
C ILE A 64 -26.90 -10.78 0.36
N ASN A 65 -26.67 -9.50 0.63
CA ASN A 65 -27.04 -8.90 1.90
C ASN A 65 -28.58 -8.82 2.06
N ASP A 66 -29.30 -8.50 1.00
CA ASP A 66 -30.76 -8.48 0.96
C ASP A 66 -31.37 -9.85 1.29
N MET A 67 -30.85 -10.91 0.68
CA MET A 67 -31.28 -12.28 0.97
C MET A 67 -31.13 -12.60 2.46
N LEU A 68 -29.99 -12.31 3.05
CA LEU A 68 -29.72 -12.54 4.47
C LEU A 68 -30.68 -11.74 5.35
N THR A 69 -30.92 -10.47 5.05
CA THR A 69 -31.82 -9.61 5.82
C THR A 69 -33.26 -10.06 5.77
N ARG A 70 -33.75 -10.48 4.60
CA ARG A 70 -35.09 -11.07 4.45
C ARG A 70 -35.25 -12.34 5.25
N HIS A 71 -34.26 -13.24 5.19
CA HIS A 71 -34.27 -14.47 5.98
C HIS A 71 -34.34 -14.19 7.49
N LEU A 72 -33.54 -13.25 7.99
CA LEU A 72 -33.56 -12.89 9.40
C LEU A 72 -34.87 -12.21 9.82
N ARG A 73 -35.46 -11.34 8.98
CA ARG A 73 -36.80 -10.78 9.26
C ARG A 73 -37.86 -11.84 9.34
N MET A 74 -37.83 -12.84 8.46
CA MET A 74 -38.75 -14.00 8.53
C MET A 74 -38.57 -14.81 9.81
N LYS A 75 -37.35 -14.84 10.37
CA LYS A 75 -37.07 -15.43 11.67
C LYS A 75 -37.46 -14.56 12.89
N GLY A 76 -38.03 -13.37 12.66
CA GLY A 76 -38.49 -12.48 13.69
C GLY A 76 -37.46 -11.48 14.23
N TYR A 77 -36.28 -11.39 13.62
CA TYR A 77 -35.27 -10.39 14.00
C TYR A 77 -35.72 -8.97 13.68
N ASN A 78 -35.23 -8.01 14.45
CA ASN A 78 -35.32 -6.60 14.14
C ASN A 78 -34.06 -6.22 13.32
N VAL A 79 -34.21 -6.15 12.00
CA VAL A 79 -33.10 -5.99 11.06
C VAL A 79 -33.01 -4.57 10.54
N LEU A 80 -31.91 -3.89 10.83
CA LEU A 80 -31.53 -2.63 10.21
C LEU A 80 -30.66 -2.92 8.97
N MET A 81 -31.16 -2.59 7.79
CA MET A 81 -30.41 -2.54 6.53
C MET A 81 -30.47 -1.11 5.98
N PRO A 82 -29.55 -0.23 6.41
CA PRO A 82 -29.47 1.12 5.88
C PRO A 82 -28.80 1.14 4.51
N MET A 83 -28.90 2.26 3.82
CA MET A 83 -28.13 2.57 2.63
C MET A 83 -27.59 3.99 2.71
N GLY A 84 -26.54 4.25 1.99
CA GLY A 84 -25.96 5.57 1.89
C GLY A 84 -25.04 5.68 0.69
N TRP A 85 -24.35 6.81 0.61
CA TRP A 85 -23.53 7.19 -0.52
C TRP A 85 -22.18 7.66 0.00
N ASP A 86 -21.13 7.02 -0.45
CA ASP A 86 -19.77 7.49 -0.27
C ASP A 86 -19.50 8.58 -1.31
N ALA A 87 -19.76 9.83 -0.93
CA ALA A 87 -20.00 10.90 -1.88
C ALA A 87 -18.93 12.01 -1.90
N PHE A 88 -17.82 11.80 -1.20
CA PHE A 88 -16.64 12.67 -1.26
C PHE A 88 -15.53 12.07 -2.10
N GLY A 89 -14.65 12.93 -2.62
CA GLY A 89 -13.35 12.57 -3.16
C GLY A 89 -13.21 12.77 -4.66
N LEU A 90 -11.99 12.55 -5.14
CA LEU A 90 -11.55 12.82 -6.51
C LEU A 90 -12.36 12.12 -7.61
N PRO A 91 -12.88 10.88 -7.48
CA PRO A 91 -13.65 10.27 -8.55
C PRO A 91 -14.90 11.05 -8.94
N ALA A 92 -15.64 11.59 -7.97
CA ALA A 92 -16.81 12.43 -8.27
C ALA A 92 -16.40 13.79 -8.86
N GLU A 93 -15.35 14.41 -8.33
CA GLU A 93 -14.80 15.66 -8.84
C GLU A 93 -14.28 15.50 -10.27
N ASN A 94 -13.52 14.45 -10.55
CA ASN A 94 -13.01 14.16 -11.89
C ASN A 94 -14.12 13.90 -12.91
N ALA A 95 -15.16 13.13 -12.52
CA ALA A 95 -16.30 12.88 -13.37
C ALA A 95 -17.08 14.17 -13.65
N ALA A 96 -17.25 15.02 -12.65
CA ALA A 96 -17.90 16.31 -12.79
C ALA A 96 -17.13 17.25 -13.73
N LEU A 97 -15.79 17.34 -13.57
CA LEU A 97 -14.91 18.11 -14.44
C LEU A 97 -15.00 17.61 -15.89
N LYS A 98 -14.88 16.30 -16.12
CA LYS A 98 -14.98 15.68 -17.44
C LYS A 98 -16.32 15.99 -18.15
N ASN A 99 -17.39 16.09 -17.38
CA ASN A 99 -18.74 16.36 -17.91
C ASN A 99 -19.12 17.86 -17.88
N GLY A 100 -18.23 18.75 -17.42
CA GLY A 100 -18.45 20.20 -17.38
C GLY A 100 -19.59 20.62 -16.45
N VAL A 101 -19.81 19.90 -15.34
CA VAL A 101 -20.89 20.17 -14.38
C VAL A 101 -20.32 20.34 -12.96
N PRO A 102 -20.99 21.13 -12.07
CA PRO A 102 -20.56 21.22 -10.68
C PRO A 102 -20.59 19.87 -9.97
N PRO A 103 -19.58 19.53 -9.14
CA PRO A 103 -19.51 18.25 -8.42
C PRO A 103 -20.76 17.91 -7.60
N ALA A 104 -21.33 18.88 -6.89
CA ALA A 104 -22.56 18.68 -6.11
C ALA A 104 -23.73 18.24 -7.00
N LYS A 105 -23.95 18.93 -8.13
CA LYS A 105 -25.04 18.58 -9.07
C LYS A 105 -24.83 17.15 -9.59
N TRP A 106 -23.65 16.84 -10.09
CA TRP A 106 -23.30 15.51 -10.58
C TRP A 106 -23.56 14.42 -9.53
N THR A 107 -23.08 14.63 -8.32
CA THR A 107 -23.18 13.68 -7.21
C THR A 107 -24.65 13.40 -6.84
N TYR A 108 -25.45 14.43 -6.61
CA TYR A 108 -26.86 14.22 -6.22
C TYR A 108 -27.73 13.66 -7.36
N GLU A 109 -27.46 13.99 -8.63
CA GLU A 109 -28.12 13.37 -9.77
C GLU A 109 -27.82 11.87 -9.86
N ASN A 110 -26.56 11.47 -9.64
CA ASN A 110 -26.18 10.07 -9.60
C ASN A 110 -26.77 9.33 -8.39
N ILE A 111 -26.79 9.93 -7.20
CA ILE A 111 -27.47 9.39 -6.02
C ILE A 111 -28.94 9.08 -6.36
N ALA A 112 -29.65 10.06 -6.92
CA ALA A 112 -31.03 9.88 -7.27
C ALA A 112 -31.25 8.77 -8.31
N TYR A 113 -30.36 8.68 -9.28
CA TYR A 113 -30.40 7.64 -10.31
C TYR A 113 -30.14 6.24 -9.76
N MET A 114 -29.04 6.07 -9.02
CA MET A 114 -28.66 4.78 -8.42
C MET A 114 -29.70 4.32 -7.39
N LYS A 115 -30.29 5.24 -6.62
CA LYS A 115 -31.39 4.94 -5.71
C LYS A 115 -32.58 4.32 -6.44
N LYS A 116 -32.97 4.90 -7.58
CA LYS A 116 -34.03 4.33 -8.42
C LYS A 116 -33.68 2.92 -8.91
N GLN A 117 -32.43 2.68 -9.28
CA GLN A 117 -32.00 1.34 -9.68
C GLN A 117 -32.11 0.33 -8.52
N MET A 118 -31.69 0.70 -7.31
CA MET A 118 -31.81 -0.15 -6.12
C MET A 118 -33.27 -0.42 -5.75
N GLN A 119 -34.12 0.59 -5.85
CA GLN A 119 -35.56 0.45 -5.62
C GLN A 119 -36.20 -0.49 -6.65
N ALA A 120 -35.80 -0.37 -7.93
CA ALA A 120 -36.30 -1.25 -8.99
C ALA A 120 -35.87 -2.72 -8.79
N MET A 121 -34.71 -2.97 -8.17
CA MET A 121 -34.28 -4.30 -7.73
C MET A 121 -35.10 -4.84 -6.54
N GLY A 122 -35.93 -4.02 -5.92
CA GLY A 122 -36.77 -4.42 -4.79
C GLY A 122 -35.99 -4.72 -3.50
N LEU A 123 -34.82 -4.15 -3.32
CA LEU A 123 -33.97 -4.39 -2.13
C LEU A 123 -34.66 -3.93 -0.83
N ALA A 124 -34.55 -4.74 0.24
CA ALA A 124 -35.22 -4.54 1.53
C ALA A 124 -34.50 -3.48 2.41
N ILE A 125 -34.23 -2.33 1.82
CA ILE A 125 -33.49 -1.22 2.43
C ILE A 125 -34.45 -0.35 3.25
N ASP A 126 -34.02 0.05 4.44
CA ASP A 126 -34.68 1.10 5.23
C ASP A 126 -34.23 2.48 4.73
N TRP A 127 -34.94 3.05 3.78
CA TRP A 127 -34.63 4.35 3.19
C TRP A 127 -34.82 5.52 4.17
N SER A 128 -35.46 5.32 5.33
CA SER A 128 -35.50 6.33 6.39
C SER A 128 -34.15 6.55 7.06
N ARG A 129 -33.22 5.63 6.85
CA ARG A 129 -31.85 5.65 7.39
C ARG A 129 -30.82 5.93 6.29
N GLU A 130 -31.25 6.54 5.18
CA GLU A 130 -30.36 6.97 4.10
C GLU A 130 -29.42 8.08 4.58
N VAL A 131 -28.13 7.99 4.19
CA VAL A 131 -27.11 9.00 4.47
C VAL A 131 -26.28 9.30 3.23
N ALA A 132 -25.78 10.53 3.11
CA ALA A 132 -24.74 10.87 2.14
C ALA A 132 -23.56 11.49 2.88
N THR A 133 -22.37 10.96 2.66
CA THR A 133 -21.18 11.40 3.39
C THR A 133 -20.82 12.86 3.11
N CYS A 134 -21.27 13.41 1.97
CA CYS A 134 -21.09 14.81 1.60
C CYS A 134 -22.08 15.78 2.27
N ASP A 135 -23.10 15.29 2.96
CA ASP A 135 -24.05 16.15 3.67
C ASP A 135 -23.44 16.71 4.96
N ALA A 136 -23.70 17.99 5.23
CA ALA A 136 -23.21 18.66 6.44
C ALA A 136 -23.67 17.96 7.73
N SER A 137 -24.87 17.36 7.72
CA SER A 137 -25.40 16.56 8.82
C SER A 137 -24.55 15.33 9.12
N TYR A 138 -23.86 14.78 8.11
CA TYR A 138 -22.96 13.65 8.23
C TYR A 138 -21.52 14.09 8.54
N TYR A 139 -20.88 14.91 7.71
CA TYR A 139 -19.45 15.20 7.84
C TYR A 139 -19.11 16.08 9.05
N LYS A 140 -20.06 16.77 9.67
CA LYS A 140 -19.81 17.43 10.96
C LYS A 140 -19.27 16.48 12.04
N TRP A 141 -19.63 15.19 11.97
CA TRP A 141 -19.12 14.18 12.90
C TRP A 141 -17.68 13.78 12.59
N ASN A 142 -17.30 13.77 11.31
CA ASN A 142 -15.90 13.60 10.92
C ASN A 142 -15.04 14.77 11.43
N GLN A 143 -15.55 16.00 11.33
CA GLN A 143 -14.87 17.17 11.88
C GLN A 143 -14.76 17.11 13.40
N TRP A 144 -15.81 16.70 14.08
CA TRP A 144 -15.78 16.51 15.53
C TRP A 144 -14.76 15.44 15.94
N LEU A 145 -14.73 14.31 15.25
CA LEU A 145 -13.76 13.24 15.51
C LEU A 145 -12.33 13.74 15.29
N PHE A 146 -12.09 14.46 14.20
CA PHE A 146 -10.78 15.05 13.91
C PHE A 146 -10.32 15.97 15.03
N LEU A 147 -11.19 16.84 15.55
CA LEU A 147 -10.86 17.70 16.67
C LEU A 147 -10.50 16.90 17.94
N LYS A 148 -11.21 15.81 18.21
CA LYS A 148 -10.87 14.91 19.33
C LYS A 148 -9.53 14.19 19.12
N MET A 149 -9.20 13.83 17.89
CA MET A 149 -7.88 13.26 17.56
C MET A 149 -6.77 14.30 17.74
N LEU A 150 -7.02 15.55 17.38
CA LEU A 150 -6.09 16.66 17.56
C LEU A 150 -5.84 16.94 19.05
N GLU A 151 -6.90 17.00 19.86
CA GLU A 151 -6.80 17.16 21.32
C GLU A 151 -5.95 16.06 21.97
N LYS A 152 -6.01 14.84 21.45
CA LYS A 152 -5.25 13.68 21.95
C LYS A 152 -3.85 13.54 21.34
N GLY A 153 -3.44 14.42 20.44
CA GLY A 153 -2.15 14.33 19.76
C GLY A 153 -2.06 13.18 18.73
N ILE A 154 -3.19 12.53 18.43
CA ILE A 154 -3.27 11.52 17.36
C ILE A 154 -3.16 12.22 16.00
N ALA A 155 -3.88 13.31 15.82
CA ALA A 155 -3.68 14.22 14.70
C ALA A 155 -2.72 15.33 15.12
N TYR A 156 -1.80 15.73 14.24
CA TYR A 156 -0.85 16.80 14.49
C TYR A 156 -0.55 17.56 13.20
N ARG A 157 -0.07 18.79 13.33
CA ARG A 157 0.29 19.62 12.18
C ARG A 157 1.81 19.66 12.02
N LYS A 158 2.29 19.48 10.81
CA LYS A 158 3.70 19.71 10.46
C LYS A 158 3.84 20.15 9.00
N THR A 159 4.93 20.84 8.71
CA THR A 159 5.34 21.12 7.33
C THR A 159 6.08 19.90 6.76
N GLN A 160 5.75 19.52 5.56
CA GLN A 160 6.38 18.40 4.85
C GLN A 160 6.47 18.71 3.35
N VAL A 161 7.48 18.16 2.72
CA VAL A 161 7.60 18.18 1.26
C VAL A 161 6.55 17.25 0.65
N VAL A 162 5.76 17.81 -0.25
CA VAL A 162 4.69 17.10 -0.95
C VAL A 162 4.85 17.24 -2.46
N ASN A 163 4.22 16.34 -3.21
CA ASN A 163 4.10 16.48 -4.66
C ASN A 163 3.00 17.51 -4.95
N TRP A 164 3.32 18.54 -5.68
CA TRP A 164 2.40 19.60 -6.06
C TRP A 164 2.20 19.63 -7.56
N ASP A 165 0.93 19.59 -7.98
CA ASP A 165 0.56 19.80 -9.38
C ASP A 165 0.28 21.29 -9.59
N PRO A 166 1.07 22.01 -10.42
CA PRO A 166 0.92 23.45 -10.60
C PRO A 166 -0.30 23.84 -11.45
N GLU A 167 -0.83 22.92 -12.30
CA GLU A 167 -2.02 23.18 -13.10
C GLU A 167 -3.29 22.95 -12.29
N ASP A 168 -3.39 21.83 -11.60
CA ASP A 168 -4.54 21.53 -10.72
C ASP A 168 -4.49 22.25 -9.39
N GLN A 169 -3.36 22.87 -9.04
CA GLN A 169 -3.11 23.56 -7.75
C GLN A 169 -3.47 22.69 -6.55
N THR A 170 -3.03 21.42 -6.59
CA THR A 170 -3.34 20.43 -5.55
C THR A 170 -2.13 19.58 -5.20
N VAL A 171 -2.20 18.99 -4.01
CA VAL A 171 -1.23 17.98 -3.56
C VAL A 171 -1.60 16.64 -4.16
N LEU A 172 -0.61 15.94 -4.70
CA LEU A 172 -0.75 14.59 -5.24
C LEU A 172 -0.15 13.56 -4.29
N ALA A 173 -0.87 12.45 -4.09
CA ALA A 173 -0.28 11.25 -3.51
C ALA A 173 0.81 10.69 -4.44
N ASN A 174 1.71 9.87 -3.91
CA ASN A 174 2.79 9.32 -4.73
C ASN A 174 2.27 8.49 -5.90
N GLU A 175 1.20 7.74 -5.70
CA GLU A 175 0.53 6.91 -6.73
C GLU A 175 -0.12 7.75 -7.85
N GLN A 176 -0.27 9.05 -7.63
CA GLN A 176 -0.81 9.99 -8.61
C GLN A 176 0.29 10.71 -9.42
N VAL A 177 1.55 10.35 -9.19
CA VAL A 177 2.70 10.87 -9.94
C VAL A 177 3.24 9.76 -10.84
N ILE A 178 3.09 9.92 -12.15
CA ILE A 178 3.55 8.97 -13.17
C ILE A 178 4.67 9.62 -13.96
N ASP A 179 5.85 9.03 -13.95
CA ASP A 179 7.04 9.56 -14.63
C ASP A 179 7.36 11.05 -14.31
N GLY A 180 7.18 11.42 -13.03
CA GLY A 180 7.39 12.80 -12.56
C GLY A 180 6.29 13.78 -12.96
N ARG A 181 5.17 13.30 -13.48
CA ARG A 181 4.03 14.11 -13.95
C ARG A 181 2.77 13.78 -13.19
N GLY A 182 1.91 14.77 -13.02
CA GLY A 182 0.57 14.55 -12.46
C GLY A 182 -0.26 13.64 -13.37
N TRP A 183 -0.85 12.60 -12.81
CA TRP A 183 -1.61 11.57 -13.53
C TRP A 183 -2.80 12.12 -14.34
N ARG A 184 -3.33 13.28 -13.93
CA ARG A 184 -4.49 13.93 -14.53
C ARG A 184 -4.12 15.01 -15.55
N THR A 185 -3.24 15.91 -15.17
CA THR A 185 -2.85 17.08 -15.97
C THR A 185 -1.71 16.80 -16.95
N GLY A 186 -0.84 15.84 -16.60
CA GLY A 186 0.43 15.65 -17.29
C GLY A 186 1.48 16.71 -16.99
N ALA A 187 1.17 17.70 -16.12
CA ALA A 187 2.13 18.72 -15.69
C ALA A 187 3.28 18.11 -14.92
N LEU A 188 4.47 18.69 -15.02
CA LEU A 188 5.60 18.32 -14.18
C LEU A 188 5.27 18.64 -12.71
N VAL A 189 5.45 17.64 -11.86
CA VAL A 189 5.19 17.78 -10.43
C VAL A 189 6.32 18.56 -9.78
N GLU A 190 5.96 19.52 -8.94
CA GLU A 190 6.89 20.28 -8.13
C GLU A 190 6.94 19.72 -6.70
N LYS A 191 8.11 19.77 -6.08
CA LYS A 191 8.24 19.48 -4.66
C LYS A 191 8.04 20.79 -3.89
N ARG A 192 7.01 20.84 -3.02
CA ARG A 192 6.71 22.04 -2.21
C ARG A 192 6.62 21.68 -0.74
N GLU A 193 7.13 22.54 0.11
CA GLU A 193 6.91 22.45 1.55
C GLU A 193 5.55 23.08 1.90
N ILE A 194 4.62 22.25 2.35
CA ILE A 194 3.26 22.67 2.70
C ILE A 194 2.93 22.22 4.12
N PRO A 195 2.40 23.10 4.97
CA PRO A 195 1.88 22.68 6.26
C PRO A 195 0.61 21.84 6.07
N GLY A 196 0.59 20.67 6.68
CA GLY A 196 -0.55 19.76 6.62
C GLY A 196 -0.82 19.08 7.95
N TYR A 197 -1.93 18.37 8.03
CA TYR A 197 -2.25 17.52 9.16
C TYR A 197 -1.89 16.08 8.86
N TYR A 198 -1.36 15.42 9.89
CA TYR A 198 -0.89 14.04 9.84
C TYR A 198 -1.49 13.24 10.99
N LEU A 199 -1.66 11.95 10.80
CA LEU A 199 -2.11 11.03 11.84
C LEU A 199 -0.91 10.20 12.32
N ASN A 200 -0.72 10.11 13.64
CA ASN A 200 0.35 9.35 14.27
C ASN A 200 -0.01 7.84 14.31
N ILE A 201 -0.31 7.27 13.15
CA ILE A 201 -0.82 5.91 13.03
C ILE A 201 0.23 4.86 13.43
N THR A 202 1.51 5.12 13.16
CA THR A 202 2.60 4.19 13.47
C THR A 202 2.81 3.98 14.98
N HIS A 203 2.36 4.93 15.80
CA HIS A 203 2.38 4.79 17.25
C HIS A 203 1.52 3.58 17.73
N TYR A 204 0.49 3.26 16.97
CA TYR A 204 -0.44 2.16 17.26
C TYR A 204 -0.12 0.85 16.54
N ALA A 205 0.97 0.80 15.76
CA ALA A 205 1.28 -0.33 14.90
C ALA A 205 1.37 -1.66 15.67
N GLN A 206 2.04 -1.67 16.84
CA GLN A 206 2.17 -2.89 17.65
C GLN A 206 0.82 -3.30 18.26
N GLU A 207 0.03 -2.35 18.76
CA GLU A 207 -1.30 -2.63 19.29
C GLU A 207 -2.22 -3.22 18.21
N LEU A 208 -2.25 -2.61 17.02
CA LEU A 208 -3.01 -3.13 15.88
C LEU A 208 -2.56 -4.53 15.48
N LEU A 209 -1.25 -4.79 15.46
CA LEU A 209 -0.70 -6.11 15.16
C LEU A 209 -1.14 -7.15 16.19
N ASP A 210 -1.00 -6.85 17.48
CA ASP A 210 -1.40 -7.74 18.57
C ASP A 210 -2.87 -8.18 18.45
N HIS A 211 -3.74 -7.27 18.00
CA HIS A 211 -5.17 -7.52 17.88
C HIS A 211 -5.60 -8.26 16.61
N VAL A 212 -4.81 -8.23 15.53
CA VAL A 212 -5.12 -8.94 14.28
C VAL A 212 -4.38 -10.27 14.14
N GLN A 213 -3.23 -10.43 14.79
CA GLN A 213 -2.34 -11.57 14.57
C GLN A 213 -2.98 -12.90 14.98
N VAL A 214 -2.88 -13.90 14.09
CA VAL A 214 -3.40 -15.25 14.38
C VAL A 214 -2.55 -15.92 15.46
N GLY A 215 -3.20 -16.47 16.48
CA GLY A 215 -2.52 -17.12 17.60
C GLY A 215 -1.95 -16.19 18.66
N ASN A 216 -2.16 -14.88 18.56
CA ASN A 216 -1.79 -13.93 19.61
C ASN A 216 -2.88 -13.91 20.71
N ASP A 217 -2.49 -14.03 21.97
CA ASP A 217 -3.42 -14.05 23.11
C ASP A 217 -4.21 -12.75 23.29
N LYS A 218 -3.70 -11.64 22.75
CA LYS A 218 -4.37 -10.34 22.75
C LYS A 218 -5.35 -10.17 21.58
N ALA A 219 -5.42 -11.12 20.65
CA ALA A 219 -6.23 -10.97 19.44
C ALA A 219 -7.72 -10.80 19.78
N THR A 220 -8.32 -9.71 19.28
CA THR A 220 -9.75 -9.41 19.45
C THR A 220 -10.55 -9.60 18.17
N LEU A 221 -9.90 -9.58 17.00
CA LEU A 221 -10.55 -9.75 15.69
C LEU A 221 -10.66 -11.22 15.30
N THR A 222 -10.96 -12.09 16.26
CA THR A 222 -11.04 -13.55 16.06
C THR A 222 -12.18 -14.00 15.16
N GLY A 223 -13.20 -13.15 14.94
CA GLY A 223 -14.29 -13.40 13.99
C GLY A 223 -13.92 -13.09 12.53
N TRP A 224 -12.76 -12.52 12.28
CA TRP A 224 -12.28 -12.28 10.90
C TRP A 224 -11.65 -13.56 10.31
N PRO A 225 -11.83 -13.81 9.01
CA PRO A 225 -11.14 -14.92 8.36
C PRO A 225 -9.62 -14.80 8.51
N ASP A 226 -8.92 -15.91 8.78
CA ASP A 226 -7.46 -15.91 8.99
C ASP A 226 -6.70 -15.32 7.81
N LYS A 227 -7.17 -15.53 6.59
CA LYS A 227 -6.57 -14.91 5.38
C LYS A 227 -6.59 -13.37 5.45
N VAL A 228 -7.69 -12.80 5.94
CA VAL A 228 -7.81 -11.33 6.08
C VAL A 228 -6.89 -10.84 7.20
N ARG A 229 -6.83 -11.55 8.32
CA ARG A 229 -5.94 -11.23 9.43
C ARG A 229 -4.47 -11.26 8.99
N LEU A 230 -4.06 -12.30 8.25
CA LEU A 230 -2.72 -12.41 7.68
C LEU A 230 -2.41 -11.27 6.69
N MET A 231 -3.37 -10.85 5.87
CA MET A 231 -3.20 -9.70 4.98
C MET A 231 -2.94 -8.41 5.76
N GLN A 232 -3.66 -8.19 6.87
CA GLN A 232 -3.46 -7.02 7.74
C GLN A 232 -2.12 -7.08 8.49
N GLU A 233 -1.72 -8.26 8.97
CA GLU A 233 -0.41 -8.49 9.58
C GLU A 233 0.72 -8.16 8.60
N ASN A 234 0.65 -8.65 7.36
CA ASN A 234 1.63 -8.37 6.33
C ASN A 234 1.65 -6.89 5.93
N TRP A 235 0.48 -6.22 5.94
CA TRP A 235 0.40 -4.78 5.67
C TRP A 235 1.08 -3.94 6.76
N ILE A 236 0.89 -4.30 8.04
CA ILE A 236 1.58 -3.65 9.16
C ILE A 236 3.09 -3.91 9.06
N GLY A 237 3.49 -5.11 8.64
CA GLY A 237 4.84 -5.44 8.22
C GLY A 237 5.89 -5.28 9.30
N LYS A 238 5.62 -5.80 10.53
CA LYS A 238 6.64 -5.79 11.59
C LYS A 238 7.90 -6.51 11.11
N SER A 239 9.03 -5.82 11.15
CA SER A 239 10.35 -6.39 10.90
C SER A 239 11.24 -6.22 12.13
N GLU A 240 12.05 -7.24 12.41
CA GLU A 240 13.06 -7.18 13.46
C GLU A 240 14.45 -7.18 12.81
N GLY A 241 15.30 -6.28 13.28
CA GLY A 241 16.62 -6.12 12.68
C GLY A 241 17.58 -5.42 13.62
N VAL A 242 18.78 -5.18 13.11
CA VAL A 242 19.86 -4.55 13.84
C VAL A 242 20.23 -3.23 13.16
N ARG A 243 20.33 -2.16 13.96
CA ARG A 243 20.88 -0.88 13.55
C ARG A 243 22.31 -0.77 14.06
N PHE A 244 23.25 -0.53 13.16
CA PHE A 244 24.66 -0.33 13.52
C PHE A 244 25.33 0.67 12.58
N ALA A 245 26.53 1.11 12.92
CA ALA A 245 27.22 2.15 12.18
C ALA A 245 28.49 1.65 11.49
N PHE A 246 28.68 2.09 10.25
CA PHE A 246 29.97 2.17 9.61
C PHE A 246 30.61 3.50 9.98
N THR A 247 31.87 3.49 10.44
CA THR A 247 32.57 4.72 10.86
C THR A 247 33.35 5.35 9.71
N HIS A 248 33.56 6.67 9.79
CA HIS A 248 34.35 7.43 8.82
C HIS A 248 34.93 8.70 9.44
N ASP A 249 35.88 9.32 8.74
CA ASP A 249 36.55 10.57 9.11
C ASP A 249 36.25 11.72 8.15
N ILE A 250 35.16 11.56 7.36
CA ILE A 250 34.74 12.54 6.35
C ILE A 250 34.23 13.80 7.06
N ARG A 251 34.77 14.96 6.64
CA ARG A 251 34.48 16.26 7.24
C ARG A 251 33.84 17.20 6.23
N ASP A 252 32.96 18.04 6.72
CA ASP A 252 32.38 19.12 5.93
C ASP A 252 33.37 20.29 5.75
N ALA A 253 32.93 21.34 5.05
CA ALA A 253 33.72 22.55 4.79
C ALA A 253 34.14 23.30 6.06
N SER A 254 33.46 23.09 7.18
CA SER A 254 33.79 23.69 8.49
C SER A 254 34.83 22.87 9.27
N GLY A 255 35.16 21.65 8.78
CA GLY A 255 36.02 20.72 9.47
C GLY A 255 35.31 19.82 10.47
N ALA A 256 33.98 19.93 10.59
CA ALA A 256 33.18 19.05 11.45
C ALA A 256 32.95 17.67 10.78
N LEU A 257 32.92 16.60 11.59
CA LEU A 257 32.59 15.26 11.11
C LEU A 257 31.13 15.23 10.65
N ILE A 258 30.89 14.75 9.42
CA ILE A 258 29.52 14.54 8.94
C ILE A 258 28.89 13.42 9.77
N GLN A 259 27.70 13.66 10.32
CA GLN A 259 26.96 12.71 11.17
C GLN A 259 27.84 12.09 12.29
N ASP A 260 28.69 12.90 12.93
CA ASP A 260 29.61 12.45 13.98
C ASP A 260 30.54 11.29 13.58
N GLY A 261 30.87 11.20 12.29
CA GLY A 261 31.72 10.14 11.73
C GLY A 261 31.03 8.77 11.69
N ARG A 262 29.71 8.69 11.62
CA ARG A 262 28.93 7.47 11.67
C ARG A 262 27.85 7.44 10.59
N MET A 263 27.92 6.48 9.68
CA MET A 263 26.86 6.16 8.75
C MET A 263 26.08 4.97 9.29
N TYR A 264 24.86 5.17 9.74
CA TYR A 264 24.00 4.13 10.28
C TYR A 264 23.27 3.39 9.18
N VAL A 265 23.18 2.06 9.34
CA VAL A 265 22.36 1.18 8.51
C VAL A 265 21.43 0.36 9.38
N PHE A 266 20.28 -0.01 8.84
CA PHE A 266 19.39 -0.99 9.43
C PHE A 266 19.32 -2.22 8.52
N THR A 267 19.40 -3.42 9.10
CA THR A 267 19.27 -4.67 8.34
C THR A 267 18.52 -5.73 9.13
N THR A 268 17.70 -6.52 8.46
CA THR A 268 17.09 -7.74 9.01
C THR A 268 18.01 -8.95 8.89
N ARG A 269 19.15 -8.81 8.17
CA ARG A 269 20.12 -9.87 7.88
C ARG A 269 21.51 -9.50 8.38
N ALA A 270 21.61 -9.21 9.68
CA ALA A 270 22.89 -8.90 10.32
C ALA A 270 23.90 -10.06 10.23
N ASP A 271 23.43 -11.30 10.06
CA ASP A 271 24.23 -12.51 9.82
C ASP A 271 25.09 -12.41 8.54
N THR A 272 24.72 -11.57 7.59
CA THR A 272 25.45 -11.40 6.32
C THR A 272 26.44 -10.23 6.33
N VAL A 273 26.64 -9.55 7.46
CA VAL A 273 27.48 -8.33 7.56
C VAL A 273 28.90 -8.55 7.04
N MET A 274 29.50 -9.72 7.25
CA MET A 274 30.85 -10.08 6.76
C MET A 274 30.92 -10.15 5.22
N GLY A 275 29.78 -10.19 4.53
CA GLY A 275 29.65 -10.20 3.07
C GLY A 275 29.44 -8.83 2.45
N VAL A 276 29.48 -7.77 3.25
CA VAL A 276 29.34 -6.39 2.76
C VAL A 276 30.52 -6.04 1.85
N THR A 277 30.21 -5.59 0.63
CA THR A 277 31.21 -5.15 -0.35
C THR A 277 31.03 -3.70 -0.77
N PHE A 278 29.84 -3.12 -0.56
CA PHE A 278 29.56 -1.71 -0.75
C PHE A 278 28.45 -1.26 0.22
N CYS A 279 28.29 0.04 0.38
CA CYS A 279 27.13 0.64 1.00
C CYS A 279 26.45 1.55 -0.01
N ALA A 280 25.11 1.64 0.04
CA ALA A 280 24.36 2.60 -0.78
C ALA A 280 23.61 3.58 0.13
N VAL A 281 23.62 4.84 -0.24
CA VAL A 281 22.92 5.91 0.47
C VAL A 281 21.83 6.56 -0.40
N ALA A 282 20.83 7.12 0.24
CA ALA A 282 19.79 7.89 -0.43
C ALA A 282 20.38 9.15 -1.10
N PRO A 283 19.74 9.67 -2.16
CA PRO A 283 20.17 10.90 -2.82
C PRO A 283 20.25 12.10 -1.88
N GLU A 284 19.39 12.15 -0.86
CA GLU A 284 19.34 13.23 0.16
C GLU A 284 20.27 13.02 1.35
N HIS A 285 20.96 11.88 1.41
CA HIS A 285 21.84 11.55 2.53
C HIS A 285 23.01 12.56 2.63
N PRO A 286 23.43 12.99 3.83
CA PRO A 286 24.50 13.97 4.01
C PRO A 286 25.81 13.64 3.30
N LEU A 287 26.22 12.35 3.27
CA LEU A 287 27.41 11.91 2.55
C LEU A 287 27.25 12.05 1.03
N ALA A 288 26.05 11.80 0.48
CA ALA A 288 25.77 11.98 -0.94
C ALA A 288 25.86 13.45 -1.33
N MET A 289 25.23 14.32 -0.55
CA MET A 289 25.25 15.78 -0.77
C MET A 289 26.67 16.35 -0.64
N HIS A 290 27.45 15.88 0.32
CA HIS A 290 28.84 16.26 0.46
C HIS A 290 29.69 15.86 -0.77
N ALA A 291 29.57 14.63 -1.22
CA ALA A 291 30.27 14.14 -2.41
C ALA A 291 29.90 14.90 -3.68
N ALA A 292 28.61 15.27 -3.81
CA ALA A 292 28.09 16.01 -4.96
C ALA A 292 28.64 17.45 -5.04
N SER A 293 29.04 18.06 -3.92
CA SER A 293 29.57 19.43 -3.91
C SER A 293 30.84 19.60 -4.74
N GLY A 294 31.61 18.50 -4.91
CA GLY A 294 32.82 18.46 -5.76
C GLY A 294 32.65 17.68 -7.07
N ASN A 295 31.45 17.17 -7.37
CA ASN A 295 31.22 16.28 -8.52
C ASN A 295 29.90 16.61 -9.22
N ALA A 296 29.95 17.39 -10.30
CA ALA A 296 28.78 17.82 -11.05
C ALA A 296 27.96 16.65 -11.63
N ALA A 297 28.62 15.57 -12.07
CA ALA A 297 27.92 14.39 -12.60
C ALA A 297 27.13 13.68 -11.51
N LEU A 298 27.69 13.55 -10.31
CA LEU A 298 26.98 12.99 -9.16
C LEU A 298 25.82 13.89 -8.72
N GLY A 299 25.99 15.22 -8.77
CA GLY A 299 24.92 16.18 -8.52
C GLY A 299 23.74 16.01 -9.48
N ALA A 300 24.02 15.88 -10.79
CA ALA A 300 23.00 15.64 -11.80
C ALA A 300 22.26 14.30 -11.56
N PHE A 301 22.98 13.24 -11.23
CA PHE A 301 22.37 11.94 -10.88
C PHE A 301 21.48 12.02 -9.64
N ILE A 302 21.90 12.75 -8.62
CA ILE A 302 21.08 12.97 -7.41
C ILE A 302 19.76 13.70 -7.76
N GLU A 303 19.81 14.74 -8.60
CA GLU A 303 18.59 15.44 -9.02
C GLU A 303 17.68 14.56 -9.89
N GLU A 304 18.24 13.72 -10.75
CA GLU A 304 17.48 12.72 -11.51
C GLU A 304 16.78 11.72 -10.56
N CYS A 305 17.48 11.21 -9.54
CA CYS A 305 16.90 10.31 -8.55
C CYS A 305 15.76 10.98 -7.76
N LYS A 306 15.90 12.25 -7.36
CA LYS A 306 14.88 13.00 -6.65
C LYS A 306 13.63 13.29 -7.50
N ALA A 307 13.79 13.44 -8.81
CA ALA A 307 12.67 13.62 -9.74
C ALA A 307 11.86 12.32 -9.96
N GLY A 308 12.45 11.17 -9.64
CA GLY A 308 11.80 9.86 -9.73
C GLY A 308 10.75 9.63 -8.63
N GLY A 309 9.91 8.58 -8.81
CA GLY A 309 8.97 8.14 -7.76
C GLY A 309 9.70 7.70 -6.49
N THR A 310 9.08 7.94 -5.35
CA THR A 310 9.66 7.74 -4.01
C THR A 310 8.94 6.68 -3.19
N THR A 311 8.03 5.90 -3.77
CA THR A 311 7.37 4.80 -3.07
C THR A 311 8.19 3.52 -3.10
N GLU A 312 8.14 2.74 -2.04
CA GLU A 312 8.80 1.43 -1.96
C GLU A 312 8.35 0.49 -3.09
N ALA A 313 7.06 0.53 -3.46
CA ALA A 313 6.49 -0.27 -4.54
C ALA A 313 7.05 0.11 -5.92
N GLU A 314 7.19 1.42 -6.21
CA GLU A 314 7.80 1.89 -7.46
C GLU A 314 9.29 1.54 -7.54
N LEU A 315 10.01 1.66 -6.42
CA LEU A 315 11.43 1.33 -6.33
C LEU A 315 11.68 -0.17 -6.45
N ALA A 316 10.71 -1.02 -6.09
CA ALA A 316 10.83 -2.47 -6.21
C ALA A 316 10.85 -2.96 -7.67
N VAL A 317 10.18 -2.23 -8.59
CA VAL A 317 10.09 -2.60 -10.02
C VAL A 317 11.05 -1.83 -10.93
N LYS A 318 11.66 -0.74 -10.46
CA LYS A 318 12.63 0.04 -11.23
C LYS A 318 14.01 -0.61 -11.26
N ASP A 319 14.71 -0.43 -12.39
CA ASP A 319 16.12 -0.79 -12.49
C ASP A 319 16.94 -0.06 -11.43
N LYS A 320 17.76 -0.82 -10.68
CA LYS A 320 18.66 -0.23 -9.71
C LYS A 320 19.82 0.47 -10.41
N LEU A 321 19.85 1.78 -10.24
CA LEU A 321 20.92 2.65 -10.70
C LEU A 321 21.71 3.19 -9.50
N GLY A 322 23.00 3.35 -9.70
CA GLY A 322 23.85 3.96 -8.70
C GLY A 322 25.07 4.66 -9.29
N MET A 323 25.59 5.60 -8.51
CA MET A 323 26.81 6.31 -8.84
C MET A 323 27.78 6.31 -7.65
N PRO A 324 29.07 6.03 -7.84
CA PRO A 324 30.04 6.03 -6.74
C PRO A 324 30.25 7.46 -6.24
N THR A 325 30.32 7.61 -4.92
CA THR A 325 30.60 8.90 -4.28
C THR A 325 32.08 9.24 -4.24
N GLY A 326 32.96 8.25 -4.41
CA GLY A 326 34.38 8.37 -4.09
C GLY A 326 34.72 8.34 -2.60
N LEU A 327 33.70 8.25 -1.73
CA LEU A 327 33.86 8.15 -0.28
C LEU A 327 33.90 6.70 0.17
N PHE A 328 34.55 6.48 1.33
CA PHE A 328 34.67 5.18 1.96
C PHE A 328 34.32 5.27 3.45
N VAL A 329 33.69 4.20 3.94
CA VAL A 329 33.41 4.00 5.36
C VAL A 329 34.15 2.75 5.87
N LYS A 330 34.30 2.61 7.18
CA LYS A 330 34.95 1.46 7.80
C LYS A 330 33.94 0.40 8.20
N HIS A 331 34.20 -0.83 7.76
CA HIS A 331 33.40 -1.97 8.16
C HIS A 331 33.44 -2.16 9.70
N PRO A 332 32.28 -2.34 10.36
CA PRO A 332 32.21 -2.27 11.83
C PRO A 332 33.00 -3.38 12.55
N LEU A 333 33.21 -4.52 11.92
CA LEU A 333 33.89 -5.67 12.52
C LEU A 333 35.32 -5.86 12.01
N THR A 334 35.58 -5.63 10.71
CA THR A 334 36.92 -5.88 10.12
C THR A 334 37.75 -4.62 10.02
N GLY A 335 37.18 -3.42 10.06
CA GLY A 335 37.85 -2.16 9.82
C GLY A 335 38.26 -1.92 8.35
N GLU A 336 37.92 -2.82 7.43
CA GLU A 336 38.17 -2.67 6.01
C GLU A 336 37.40 -1.48 5.43
N SER A 337 37.95 -0.87 4.39
CA SER A 337 37.28 0.24 3.70
C SER A 337 36.21 -0.29 2.75
N VAL A 338 35.00 0.23 2.89
CA VAL A 338 33.82 -0.11 2.09
C VAL A 338 33.39 1.12 1.29
N ALA A 339 33.24 0.99 -0.02
CA ALA A 339 32.85 2.09 -0.89
C ALA A 339 31.40 2.52 -0.67
N VAL A 340 31.16 3.82 -0.72
CA VAL A 340 29.81 4.41 -0.61
C VAL A 340 29.30 4.82 -1.99
N TRP A 341 28.07 4.40 -2.32
CA TRP A 341 27.37 4.71 -3.56
C TRP A 341 26.12 5.51 -3.28
N VAL A 342 25.68 6.34 -4.20
CA VAL A 342 24.30 6.87 -4.21
C VAL A 342 23.47 5.89 -5.00
N GLY A 343 22.36 5.41 -4.40
CA GLY A 343 21.44 4.49 -5.07
C GLY A 343 20.05 5.11 -5.25
N ASN A 344 19.46 4.99 -6.46
CA ASN A 344 18.10 5.46 -6.75
C ASN A 344 17.00 4.67 -6.03
N TYR A 345 17.37 3.60 -5.34
CA TYR A 345 16.49 2.66 -4.64
C TYR A 345 16.58 2.75 -3.11
N VAL A 346 17.41 3.65 -2.59
CA VAL A 346 17.54 3.87 -1.15
C VAL A 346 16.67 5.05 -0.74
N LEU A 347 15.79 4.82 0.24
CA LEU A 347 14.88 5.85 0.76
C LEU A 347 15.47 6.47 2.02
N MET A 348 15.45 7.81 2.12
CA MET A 348 15.86 8.53 3.33
C MET A 348 14.96 8.20 4.53
N SER A 349 13.73 7.79 4.30
CA SER A 349 12.75 7.40 5.34
C SER A 349 12.94 5.97 5.87
N TYR A 350 13.77 5.14 5.21
CA TYR A 350 14.08 3.77 5.66
C TYR A 350 15.41 3.73 6.39
N GLY A 351 15.38 3.29 7.65
CA GLY A 351 16.56 3.35 8.51
C GLY A 351 17.04 4.79 8.64
N ASP A 352 18.31 5.02 8.33
CA ASP A 352 18.95 6.34 8.34
C ASP A 352 19.31 6.82 6.92
N GLY A 353 18.60 6.31 5.90
CA GLY A 353 18.88 6.62 4.49
C GLY A 353 20.14 5.95 3.95
N ALA A 354 20.58 4.86 4.56
CA ALA A 354 21.71 4.07 4.12
C ALA A 354 21.46 2.56 4.27
N VAL A 355 21.98 1.77 3.36
CA VAL A 355 21.89 0.31 3.38
C VAL A 355 23.28 -0.32 3.14
N MET A 356 23.51 -1.49 3.71
CA MET A 356 24.66 -2.31 3.38
C MET A 356 24.36 -3.18 2.16
N GLY A 357 25.26 -3.30 1.22
CA GLY A 357 25.16 -4.18 0.07
C GLY A 357 25.85 -5.50 0.31
N VAL A 358 25.11 -6.62 0.17
CA VAL A 358 25.58 -7.99 0.39
C VAL A 358 25.31 -8.87 -0.83
N PRO A 359 26.02 -8.67 -1.94
CA PRO A 359 25.72 -9.27 -3.24
C PRO A 359 25.62 -10.80 -3.27
N ALA A 360 26.28 -11.49 -2.37
CA ALA A 360 26.21 -12.96 -2.31
C ALA A 360 24.93 -13.47 -1.62
N HIS A 361 24.14 -12.61 -0.97
CA HIS A 361 23.02 -13.00 -0.10
C HIS A 361 21.77 -12.16 -0.32
N ASP A 362 21.78 -11.21 -1.25
CA ASP A 362 20.62 -10.44 -1.72
C ASP A 362 20.62 -10.39 -3.25
N GLU A 363 19.54 -10.87 -3.87
CA GLU A 363 19.41 -10.96 -5.32
C GLU A 363 19.50 -9.60 -6.01
N ARG A 364 18.98 -8.56 -5.37
CA ARG A 364 18.99 -7.20 -5.87
C ARG A 364 20.39 -6.57 -5.79
N ASP A 365 21.12 -6.83 -4.72
CA ASP A 365 22.51 -6.40 -4.57
C ASP A 365 23.42 -7.17 -5.52
N PHE A 366 23.10 -8.45 -5.79
CA PHE A 366 23.80 -9.26 -6.78
C PHE A 366 23.72 -8.65 -8.19
N ALA A 367 22.51 -8.31 -8.63
CA ALA A 367 22.30 -7.65 -9.92
C ALA A 367 23.04 -6.30 -10.01
N PHE A 368 23.01 -5.52 -8.93
CA PHE A 368 23.74 -4.25 -8.84
C PHE A 368 25.26 -4.47 -8.92
N ALA A 369 25.78 -5.43 -8.18
CA ALA A 369 27.21 -5.76 -8.18
C ALA A 369 27.70 -6.23 -9.54
N LEU A 370 26.92 -7.05 -10.27
CA LEU A 370 27.24 -7.44 -11.66
C LEU A 370 27.26 -6.24 -12.60
N LYS A 371 26.28 -5.35 -12.50
CA LYS A 371 26.16 -4.15 -13.33
C LYS A 371 27.35 -3.20 -13.19
N TYR A 372 27.85 -3.03 -11.98
CA TYR A 372 28.92 -2.09 -11.63
C TYR A 372 30.27 -2.75 -11.33
N ALA A 373 30.40 -4.05 -11.63
CA ALA A 373 31.60 -4.85 -11.40
C ALA A 373 32.13 -4.78 -9.96
N LEU A 374 31.23 -4.83 -8.98
CA LEU A 374 31.56 -4.82 -7.55
C LEU A 374 31.89 -6.24 -7.06
N PRO A 375 32.73 -6.40 -6.01
CA PRO A 375 33.04 -7.70 -5.44
C PRO A 375 31.81 -8.42 -4.89
N ILE A 376 31.79 -9.75 -5.02
CA ILE A 376 30.75 -10.63 -4.46
C ILE A 376 31.42 -11.58 -3.48
N LYS A 377 31.07 -11.50 -2.20
CA LYS A 377 31.72 -12.22 -1.10
C LYS A 377 30.71 -13.11 -0.36
N PRO A 378 30.70 -14.44 -0.59
CA PRO A 378 29.83 -15.35 0.14
C PRO A 378 30.33 -15.55 1.58
N VAL A 379 29.41 -15.49 2.56
CA VAL A 379 29.70 -15.62 3.99
C VAL A 379 28.74 -16.53 4.74
N VAL A 380 27.66 -16.95 4.09
CA VAL A 380 26.71 -17.94 4.61
C VAL A 380 26.75 -19.16 3.70
N ALA A 381 26.99 -20.34 4.29
CA ALA A 381 26.98 -21.60 3.56
C ALA A 381 25.82 -22.50 4.02
N ILE A 382 25.21 -23.22 3.09
CA ILE A 382 24.24 -24.26 3.41
C ILE A 382 25.01 -25.57 3.62
N PHE A 383 24.95 -26.10 4.82
CA PHE A 383 25.47 -27.44 5.09
C PHE A 383 24.33 -28.46 4.83
N SER A 384 24.45 -29.28 3.78
CA SER A 384 23.60 -30.46 3.64
C SER A 384 24.08 -31.51 4.67
N SER A 385 23.18 -31.99 5.52
CA SER A 385 23.42 -33.06 6.46
C SER A 385 23.87 -34.32 5.70
N GLY A 386 25.16 -34.61 5.68
CA GLY A 386 25.72 -35.80 5.01
C GLY A 386 27.14 -35.70 4.44
N LYS A 387 27.76 -34.52 4.39
CA LYS A 387 29.17 -34.41 4.02
C LYS A 387 29.93 -33.62 5.08
N ALA A 388 31.02 -34.22 5.58
CA ALA A 388 31.94 -33.60 6.54
C ALA A 388 32.42 -32.23 6.01
N ALA A 389 32.48 -31.23 6.90
CA ALA A 389 33.03 -29.92 6.60
C ALA A 389 34.42 -30.04 5.96
N PRO A 390 34.75 -29.28 4.93
CA PRO A 390 36.11 -29.21 4.45
C PRO A 390 36.97 -28.56 5.55
N THR A 391 37.98 -29.30 5.99
CA THR A 391 39.03 -28.80 6.88
C THR A 391 39.69 -27.57 6.26
N SER A 392 39.90 -26.54 7.08
CA SER A 392 40.51 -25.26 6.75
C SER A 392 41.74 -25.40 5.85
N GLY A 393 41.55 -25.16 4.57
CA GLY A 393 42.62 -24.99 3.60
C GLY A 393 42.58 -23.55 3.08
N THR A 394 43.70 -22.88 3.15
CA THR A 394 43.97 -21.55 2.63
C THR A 394 43.39 -21.38 1.22
N PRO A 395 42.66 -20.30 0.88
CA PRO A 395 42.15 -20.11 -0.46
C PRO A 395 43.27 -19.76 -1.42
N GLY A 396 43.72 -20.78 -2.18
CA GLY A 396 44.61 -20.59 -3.32
C GLY A 396 43.83 -19.92 -4.47
N SER A 397 44.33 -18.77 -4.87
CA SER A 397 44.01 -18.05 -6.10
C SER A 397 44.12 -19.00 -7.32
N SER A 398 42.97 -19.30 -7.97
CA SER A 398 42.97 -19.66 -9.39
C SER A 398 41.53 -19.62 -9.96
N TYR A 399 41.11 -18.45 -10.41
CA TYR A 399 40.16 -18.37 -11.52
C TYR A 399 40.93 -17.97 -12.76
N ALA A 400 41.36 -18.97 -13.52
CA ALA A 400 41.94 -18.78 -14.84
C ALA A 400 40.86 -18.31 -15.81
N SER A 401 41.13 -17.20 -16.47
CA SER A 401 40.37 -16.69 -17.60
C SER A 401 40.40 -17.70 -18.77
N SER A 402 39.27 -18.23 -19.17
CA SER A 402 39.06 -18.78 -20.50
C SER A 402 38.19 -17.86 -21.33
N LYS A 403 38.83 -17.14 -22.24
CA LYS A 403 38.17 -16.54 -23.38
C LYS A 403 37.65 -17.65 -24.29
N SER A 404 36.38 -17.66 -24.62
CA SER A 404 35.88 -18.29 -25.84
C SER A 404 34.67 -17.52 -26.37
N SER A 405 34.76 -17.29 -27.67
CA SER A 405 33.88 -16.56 -28.57
C SER A 405 32.47 -17.17 -28.70
N PRO A 406 31.49 -16.44 -29.28
CA PRO A 406 30.06 -16.82 -29.24
C PRO A 406 29.73 -17.85 -30.33
N GLY A 407 29.01 -18.89 -29.96
CA GLY A 407 28.46 -19.87 -30.87
C GLY A 407 27.21 -20.53 -30.29
N ALA A 408 26.14 -20.29 -30.99
CA ALA A 408 24.87 -21.02 -31.15
C ALA A 408 24.23 -21.82 -29.98
N PRO A 409 22.90 -21.88 -29.89
CA PRO A 409 22.16 -22.41 -28.76
C PRO A 409 22.10 -23.94 -28.79
N VAL A 410 22.39 -24.57 -27.65
CA VAL A 410 22.10 -26.00 -27.44
C VAL A 410 20.95 -26.12 -26.43
N ALA A 411 19.92 -26.81 -26.88
CA ALA A 411 18.75 -27.17 -26.10
C ALA A 411 19.05 -28.20 -25.01
N GLY A 412 18.39 -28.06 -23.86
CA GLY A 412 17.92 -29.17 -23.05
C GLY A 412 18.88 -29.75 -22.03
N ALA A 413 18.80 -29.28 -20.78
CA ALA A 413 18.94 -30.17 -19.63
C ALA A 413 18.07 -29.59 -18.49
N SER A 414 16.89 -30.18 -18.30
CA SER A 414 16.03 -29.93 -17.16
C SER A 414 16.63 -30.61 -15.93
N LEU A 415 17.14 -29.82 -14.98
CA LEU A 415 17.34 -30.27 -13.62
C LEU A 415 16.05 -29.99 -12.85
N SER A 416 15.24 -31.04 -12.66
CA SER A 416 14.08 -31.02 -11.78
C SER A 416 14.55 -30.96 -10.33
N LEU A 417 14.55 -29.79 -9.75
CA LEU A 417 14.44 -29.61 -8.31
C LEU A 417 12.97 -29.73 -7.95
N LYS A 418 12.59 -30.82 -7.32
CA LYS A 418 11.32 -30.92 -6.61
C LYS A 418 11.38 -30.01 -5.40
N GLU A 419 11.03 -28.77 -5.57
CA GLU A 419 10.60 -27.90 -4.50
C GLU A 419 9.12 -28.15 -4.24
N THR A 420 8.82 -28.85 -3.14
CA THR A 420 7.51 -28.77 -2.50
C THR A 420 7.46 -27.49 -1.69
N SER A 421 7.43 -26.35 -2.35
CA SER A 421 6.90 -25.12 -1.80
C SER A 421 5.60 -24.83 -2.57
N ARG A 422 4.47 -24.96 -1.91
CA ARG A 422 3.22 -24.36 -2.36
C ARG A 422 3.46 -22.86 -2.50
N LYS A 423 3.81 -22.40 -3.69
CA LYS A 423 3.50 -21.04 -4.13
C LYS A 423 2.00 -21.02 -4.38
N GLU A 424 1.22 -20.74 -3.36
CA GLU A 424 -0.09 -20.15 -3.58
C GLU A 424 0.21 -18.78 -4.21
N SER A 425 -0.18 -18.62 -5.46
CA SER A 425 -0.18 -17.35 -6.16
C SER A 425 -0.93 -16.35 -5.28
N VAL A 426 -0.22 -15.38 -4.75
CA VAL A 426 -0.82 -14.14 -4.28
C VAL A 426 -1.48 -13.56 -5.52
N GLY A 427 -2.82 -13.63 -5.58
CA GLY A 427 -3.58 -13.00 -6.64
C GLY A 427 -3.20 -11.52 -6.65
N GLU A 428 -2.88 -11.02 -7.85
CA GLU A 428 -2.69 -9.59 -8.08
C GLU A 428 -3.84 -8.81 -7.44
N PRO A 429 -3.57 -7.64 -6.84
CA PRO A 429 -4.64 -6.77 -6.37
C PRO A 429 -5.57 -6.53 -7.56
N PHE A 430 -6.88 -6.73 -7.36
CA PHE A 430 -7.89 -6.42 -8.36
C PHE A 430 -7.76 -4.95 -8.76
N ALA A 431 -7.01 -4.69 -9.82
CA ALA A 431 -7.13 -3.46 -10.56
C ALA A 431 -8.44 -3.58 -11.36
N PHE A 432 -9.41 -2.73 -11.03
CA PHE A 432 -10.58 -2.54 -11.88
C PHE A 432 -10.10 -1.82 -13.13
N ASP A 433 -9.85 -2.58 -14.19
CA ASP A 433 -9.65 -2.03 -15.51
C ASP A 433 -11.03 -1.86 -16.17
N ASP A 434 -11.49 -0.61 -16.29
CA ASP A 434 -12.75 -0.27 -16.95
C ASP A 434 -12.80 -0.74 -18.42
N ALA A 435 -11.66 -1.04 -19.04
CA ALA A 435 -11.57 -1.53 -20.40
C ALA A 435 -12.05 -2.98 -20.57
N VAL A 436 -11.99 -3.80 -19.53
CA VAL A 436 -12.40 -5.23 -19.60
C VAL A 436 -13.93 -5.40 -19.62
N TRP A 437 -14.70 -4.37 -19.25
CA TRP A 437 -16.15 -4.46 -19.11
C TRP A 437 -16.96 -3.79 -20.25
N GLN A 438 -16.28 -3.25 -21.27
CA GLN A 438 -16.98 -2.63 -22.43
C GLN A 438 -17.37 -3.65 -23.50
N ASP A 439 -16.89 -4.90 -23.42
CA ASP A 439 -17.14 -5.97 -24.41
C ASP A 439 -18.07 -7.09 -23.87
N TRP A 440 -18.84 -6.85 -22.81
CA TRP A 440 -19.89 -7.77 -22.33
C TRP A 440 -21.26 -7.14 -22.35
#